data_58412e44c80b5da1ab232b809a062205
#
_entry.id   58412e44c80b5da1ab232b809a062205
#
_cell.length_a   1.000
_cell.length_b   1.000
_cell.length_c   1.000
_cell.angle_alpha   90.00
_cell.angle_beta   90.00
_cell.angle_gamma   90.00
#
_symmetry.space_group_name_H-M   'P 1'
#
loop_
_entity.id
_entity.type
_entity.pdbx_description
1 polymer ?
#
loop_
_entity_poly.entity_id
_entity_poly.type
_entity_poly.pdbx_seq_one_letter_code
_entity_poly.pdbx_strand_id
1 'polypeptide(L)'
;MRPNKQTNKQLITLLLPLIMIIAGCQNAKLSDTSVLAPAEETTNESELDQWITQSITQPYQIEVLYRWDEKELLGTYVYPSQEEKVKSVLETVKYLFLESFELPAIGDLHYLKGKLPIRIKMYGGPNLDPNGVELLYNPLGTPVEMCIYNVNSFDPSDPEKVFLLMRSVFHQFAKRMLELYPYDRDKFYRISGHRYLSSTEPIAIPLSYQQSYKERFGLDTYAGRRGCYTMYALLSPEDDMAEMISATLLSTPQEIEYLFEETSIPDGDPNPEVAERYAREAALAHNELLEKQAFLSQYIKVHWGLDLTKAEVTILRRVAQFIQSKEEEE
;
A
#
# COMPACT_ATOMS: atom_id res chain seq x y z
N MET A 1 -83.04 -12.67 -23.91
CA MET A 1 -81.73 -12.65 -23.19
C MET A 1 -81.44 -11.23 -22.80
N ARG A 2 -81.45 -10.94 -21.48
CA ARG A 2 -81.11 -9.59 -20.94
C ARG A 2 -79.60 -9.53 -20.66
N PRO A 3 -78.86 -8.50 -21.05
CA PRO A 3 -77.47 -8.38 -20.75
C PRO A 3 -77.24 -8.00 -19.25
N ASN A 4 -76.27 -8.65 -18.66
CA ASN A 4 -75.95 -8.59 -17.25
C ASN A 4 -75.35 -7.20 -16.87
N LYS A 5 -76.09 -6.41 -16.06
CA LYS A 5 -75.70 -5.07 -15.61
C LYS A 5 -74.59 -5.06 -14.52
N GLN A 6 -74.05 -6.23 -14.14
CA GLN A 6 -73.07 -6.31 -13.07
C GLN A 6 -71.60 -6.08 -13.53
N THR A 7 -71.29 -6.31 -14.77
CA THR A 7 -69.92 -6.19 -15.34
C THR A 7 -69.45 -4.74 -15.45
N ASN A 8 -70.34 -3.78 -15.67
CA ASN A 8 -69.97 -2.36 -15.83
C ASN A 8 -69.67 -1.64 -14.52
N LYS A 9 -70.23 -2.09 -13.38
CA LYS A 9 -69.94 -1.46 -12.08
C LYS A 9 -68.57 -1.85 -11.52
N GLN A 10 -68.08 -3.06 -11.79
CA GLN A 10 -66.75 -3.50 -11.37
C GLN A 10 -65.62 -2.88 -12.22
N LEU A 11 -65.89 -2.62 -13.51
CA LEU A 11 -64.89 -1.96 -14.36
C LEU A 11 -64.71 -0.47 -14.01
N ILE A 12 -65.79 0.22 -13.64
CA ILE A 12 -65.73 1.63 -13.23
C ILE A 12 -65.02 1.78 -11.85
N THR A 13 -65.19 0.81 -10.94
CA THR A 13 -64.58 0.85 -9.59
C THR A 13 -63.07 0.53 -9.67
N LEU A 14 -62.59 -0.21 -10.66
CA LEU A 14 -61.15 -0.48 -10.90
C LEU A 14 -60.44 0.65 -11.65
N LEU A 15 -61.13 1.44 -12.48
CA LEU A 15 -60.53 2.56 -13.19
C LEU A 15 -60.37 3.84 -12.34
N LEU A 16 -61.19 4.02 -11.28
CA LEU A 16 -61.07 5.20 -10.40
C LEU A 16 -59.75 5.29 -9.65
N PRO A 17 -59.20 4.22 -9.03
CA PRO A 17 -57.90 4.30 -8.34
C PRO A 17 -56.73 4.45 -9.32
N LEU A 18 -56.87 3.97 -10.55
CA LEU A 18 -55.82 4.12 -11.55
C LEU A 18 -55.70 5.56 -12.08
N ILE A 19 -56.78 6.29 -12.15
CA ILE A 19 -56.80 7.72 -12.54
C ILE A 19 -56.23 8.61 -11.42
N MET A 20 -56.40 8.24 -10.15
CA MET A 20 -55.82 9.00 -9.00
C MET A 20 -54.28 8.85 -8.93
N ILE A 21 -53.70 7.77 -9.44
CA ILE A 21 -52.25 7.59 -9.45
C ILE A 21 -51.58 8.48 -10.52
N ILE A 22 -52.29 8.83 -11.60
CA ILE A 22 -51.77 9.68 -12.66
C ILE A 22 -51.91 11.19 -12.33
N ALA A 23 -52.83 11.57 -11.42
CA ALA A 23 -53.03 12.97 -11.04
C ALA A 23 -52.05 13.46 -9.96
N GLY A 24 -51.19 12.58 -9.40
CA GLY A 24 -50.21 12.92 -8.37
C GLY A 24 -48.93 13.59 -8.86
N CYS A 25 -48.70 13.68 -10.17
CA CYS A 25 -47.55 14.39 -10.75
C CYS A 25 -47.95 15.78 -11.24
N GLN A 26 -48.48 16.64 -10.37
CA GLN A 26 -48.60 18.06 -10.68
C GLN A 26 -47.34 18.80 -10.17
N ASN A 27 -46.48 19.11 -11.13
CA ASN A 27 -45.67 20.34 -11.20
C ASN A 27 -45.31 20.98 -9.84
N ALA A 28 -44.48 20.30 -9.05
CA ALA A 28 -43.56 21.05 -8.24
C ALA A 28 -42.64 21.77 -9.28
N LYS A 29 -42.81 23.07 -9.46
CA LYS A 29 -41.80 23.88 -10.12
C LYS A 29 -40.55 23.66 -9.32
N LEU A 30 -39.65 22.84 -9.90
CA LEU A 30 -38.27 22.77 -9.44
C LEU A 30 -37.79 24.23 -9.45
N SER A 31 -37.29 24.69 -8.35
CA SER A 31 -36.58 25.96 -8.29
C SER A 31 -35.54 25.97 -9.40
N ASP A 32 -35.50 27.04 -10.20
CA ASP A 32 -34.46 27.21 -11.21
C ASP A 32 -33.07 27.34 -10.58
N THR A 33 -33.00 27.45 -9.27
CA THR A 33 -31.79 27.34 -8.46
C THR A 33 -31.68 25.91 -7.94
N SER A 34 -30.81 25.11 -8.56
CA SER A 34 -30.41 23.82 -8.03
C SER A 34 -29.87 24.01 -6.60
N VAL A 35 -30.42 23.27 -5.62
CA VAL A 35 -29.86 23.22 -4.26
C VAL A 35 -28.46 22.57 -4.32
N LEU A 36 -28.12 21.95 -5.45
CA LEU A 36 -26.83 21.45 -5.84
C LEU A 36 -26.16 22.39 -6.87
N ALA A 37 -26.58 23.67 -6.96
CA ALA A 37 -25.68 24.63 -7.56
C ALA A 37 -24.34 24.46 -6.82
N PRO A 38 -23.25 24.13 -7.50
CA PRO A 38 -21.96 24.15 -6.84
C PRO A 38 -21.92 25.52 -6.17
N ALA A 39 -21.70 25.57 -4.86
CA ALA A 39 -21.14 26.77 -4.29
C ALA A 39 -20.06 27.16 -5.30
N GLU A 40 -20.05 28.40 -5.79
CA GLU A 40 -18.88 28.93 -6.41
C GLU A 40 -17.79 28.84 -5.33
N GLU A 41 -17.21 27.64 -5.20
CA GLU A 41 -15.90 27.49 -4.65
C GLU A 41 -15.02 28.31 -5.58
N THR A 42 -14.88 29.58 -5.27
CA THR A 42 -13.65 30.29 -5.54
C THR A 42 -12.59 29.54 -4.74
N THR A 43 -12.23 28.37 -5.21
CA THR A 43 -11.03 27.69 -4.80
C THR A 43 -9.91 28.57 -5.29
N ASN A 44 -9.50 29.54 -4.45
CA ASN A 44 -8.17 30.07 -4.53
C ASN A 44 -7.28 28.85 -4.28
N GLU A 45 -6.90 28.15 -5.38
CA GLU A 45 -5.94 27.06 -5.31
C GLU A 45 -4.72 27.60 -4.55
N SER A 46 -4.38 26.95 -3.45
CA SER A 46 -3.19 27.33 -2.70
C SER A 46 -1.94 27.13 -3.57
N GLU A 47 -0.84 27.76 -3.23
CA GLU A 47 0.44 27.52 -3.90
C GLU A 47 0.80 26.02 -3.87
N LEU A 48 0.44 25.33 -2.80
CA LEU A 48 0.62 23.89 -2.66
C LEU A 48 -0.25 23.11 -3.66
N ASP A 49 -1.53 23.45 -3.82
CA ASP A 49 -2.43 22.80 -4.78
C ASP A 49 -1.93 22.95 -6.21
N GLN A 50 -1.46 24.15 -6.57
CA GLN A 50 -0.86 24.45 -7.89
C GLN A 50 0.41 23.60 -8.10
N TRP A 51 1.29 23.52 -7.09
CA TRP A 51 2.50 22.72 -7.15
C TRP A 51 2.17 21.22 -7.31
N ILE A 52 1.21 20.69 -6.55
CA ILE A 52 0.74 19.29 -6.64
C ILE A 52 0.22 19.05 -8.05
N THR A 53 -0.61 19.94 -8.57
CA THR A 53 -1.19 19.80 -9.92
C THR A 53 -0.10 19.71 -10.98
N GLN A 54 0.90 20.63 -10.94
CA GLN A 54 1.98 20.70 -11.93
C GLN A 54 3.01 19.58 -11.79
N SER A 55 3.34 19.18 -10.54
CA SER A 55 4.46 18.28 -10.26
C SER A 55 4.06 16.79 -10.15
N ILE A 56 2.81 16.52 -9.80
CA ILE A 56 2.30 15.16 -9.52
C ILE A 56 1.10 14.82 -10.39
N THR A 57 0.01 15.61 -10.30
CA THR A 57 -1.26 15.24 -10.94
C THR A 57 -1.16 15.22 -12.45
N GLN A 58 -0.67 16.28 -13.08
CA GLN A 58 -0.57 16.37 -14.54
C GLN A 58 0.44 15.38 -15.13
N PRO A 59 1.69 15.26 -14.62
CA PRO A 59 2.67 14.36 -15.21
C PRO A 59 2.33 12.88 -15.00
N TYR A 60 1.83 12.51 -13.82
CA TYR A 60 1.67 11.11 -13.40
C TYR A 60 0.21 10.65 -13.35
N GLN A 61 -0.75 11.56 -13.54
CA GLN A 61 -2.20 11.29 -13.47
C GLN A 61 -2.63 10.71 -12.11
N ILE A 62 -2.02 11.22 -11.03
CA ILE A 62 -2.32 10.84 -9.65
C ILE A 62 -3.06 11.99 -8.98
N GLU A 63 -4.24 11.72 -8.42
CA GLU A 63 -4.93 12.62 -7.51
C GLU A 63 -4.26 12.57 -6.13
N VAL A 64 -4.05 13.73 -5.50
CA VAL A 64 -3.50 13.81 -4.14
C VAL A 64 -4.58 14.34 -3.19
N LEU A 65 -4.91 13.56 -2.17
CA LEU A 65 -5.86 13.94 -1.11
C LEU A 65 -5.10 14.07 0.22
N TYR A 66 -4.84 15.29 0.64
CA TYR A 66 -4.21 15.62 1.93
C TYR A 66 -5.15 16.39 2.86
N ARG A 67 -6.25 16.95 2.31
CA ARG A 67 -7.39 17.50 3.04
C ARG A 67 -8.57 16.53 2.87
N TRP A 68 -9.13 16.04 3.95
CA TRP A 68 -10.27 15.14 3.93
C TRP A 68 -11.15 15.36 5.18
N ASP A 69 -12.45 15.02 5.10
CA ASP A 69 -13.37 15.16 6.20
C ASP A 69 -13.12 14.05 7.24
N GLU A 70 -13.00 14.41 8.53
CA GLU A 70 -12.86 13.47 9.64
C GLU A 70 -13.96 12.40 9.67
N LYS A 71 -15.11 12.65 9.05
CA LYS A 71 -16.22 11.70 8.94
C LYS A 71 -15.89 10.48 8.06
N GLU A 72 -14.88 10.56 7.21
CA GLU A 72 -14.44 9.43 6.37
C GLU A 72 -13.63 8.38 7.15
N LEU A 73 -13.33 8.63 8.42
CA LEU A 73 -12.39 7.85 9.23
C LEU A 73 -13.05 6.94 10.26
N LEU A 74 -14.15 6.30 9.93
CA LEU A 74 -14.77 5.35 10.83
C LEU A 74 -13.81 4.20 11.18
N GLY A 75 -13.28 4.24 12.41
CA GLY A 75 -12.54 3.14 13.03
C GLY A 75 -11.03 3.20 13.01
N THR A 76 -10.40 4.32 12.63
CA THR A 76 -8.94 4.51 12.67
C THR A 76 -8.56 5.73 13.49
N TYR A 77 -7.36 5.70 14.11
CA TYR A 77 -6.80 6.84 14.88
C TYR A 77 -5.99 7.81 14.01
N VAL A 78 -6.25 7.84 12.70
CA VAL A 78 -5.55 8.74 11.79
C VAL A 78 -6.16 10.15 11.82
N TYR A 79 -5.35 11.16 11.59
CA TYR A 79 -5.71 12.57 11.58
C TYR A 79 -5.15 13.27 10.34
N PRO A 80 -5.66 14.47 9.96
CA PRO A 80 -5.23 15.18 8.78
C PRO A 80 -3.73 15.50 8.75
N SER A 81 -3.19 15.56 7.54
CA SER A 81 -1.83 16.03 7.30
C SER A 81 -1.70 17.52 7.53
N GLN A 82 -0.57 17.95 8.09
CA GLN A 82 -0.16 19.35 8.13
C GLN A 82 0.31 19.78 6.73
N GLU A 83 -0.25 20.85 6.20
CA GLU A 83 0.00 21.28 4.80
C GLU A 83 1.48 21.59 4.52
N GLU A 84 2.19 22.14 5.50
CA GLU A 84 3.63 22.44 5.43
C GLU A 84 4.50 21.18 5.28
N LYS A 85 4.00 20.00 5.66
CA LYS A 85 4.71 18.72 5.53
C LYS A 85 4.39 17.99 4.21
N VAL A 86 3.23 18.26 3.63
CA VAL A 86 2.73 17.57 2.42
C VAL A 86 3.71 17.68 1.26
N LYS A 87 4.21 18.91 1.01
CA LYS A 87 5.11 19.15 -0.12
C LYS A 87 6.40 18.35 0.00
N SER A 88 7.04 18.37 1.18
CA SER A 88 8.30 17.66 1.43
C SER A 88 8.16 16.14 1.25
N VAL A 89 7.04 15.56 1.72
CA VAL A 89 6.74 14.14 1.50
C VAL A 89 6.59 13.83 0.01
N LEU A 90 5.83 14.63 -0.72
CA LEU A 90 5.59 14.41 -2.15
C LEU A 90 6.84 14.65 -3.01
N GLU A 91 7.70 15.61 -2.66
CA GLU A 91 9.00 15.82 -3.31
C GLU A 91 9.90 14.58 -3.12
N THR A 92 9.92 14.01 -1.93
CA THR A 92 10.67 12.79 -1.64
C THR A 92 10.13 11.59 -2.44
N VAL A 93 8.81 11.40 -2.45
CA VAL A 93 8.16 10.34 -3.26
C VAL A 93 8.44 10.54 -4.75
N LYS A 94 8.34 11.77 -5.24
CA LYS A 94 8.64 12.08 -6.64
C LYS A 94 10.08 11.72 -6.97
N TYR A 95 11.04 12.20 -6.20
CA TYR A 95 12.46 11.98 -6.47
C TYR A 95 12.86 10.51 -6.31
N LEU A 96 12.50 9.85 -5.21
CA LEU A 96 12.98 8.49 -4.89
C LEU A 96 12.16 7.39 -5.53
N PHE A 97 10.90 7.62 -5.89
CA PHE A 97 10.05 6.63 -6.53
C PHE A 97 9.78 6.96 -7.98
N LEU A 98 9.00 8.02 -8.27
CA LEU A 98 8.51 8.27 -9.63
C LEU A 98 9.66 8.45 -10.62
N GLU A 99 10.57 9.38 -10.35
CA GLU A 99 11.72 9.65 -11.22
C GLU A 99 12.75 8.50 -11.26
N SER A 100 12.81 7.66 -10.22
CA SER A 100 13.73 6.52 -10.22
C SER A 100 13.35 5.49 -11.28
N PHE A 101 12.07 5.25 -11.47
CA PHE A 101 11.58 4.32 -12.49
C PHE A 101 11.63 4.89 -13.93
N GLU A 102 11.84 6.20 -14.07
CA GLU A 102 12.06 6.85 -15.37
C GLU A 102 13.54 6.75 -15.83
N LEU A 103 14.44 6.36 -14.93
CA LEU A 103 15.87 6.24 -15.28
C LEU A 103 16.11 5.02 -16.17
N PRO A 104 16.99 5.14 -17.21
CA PRO A 104 17.33 4.02 -18.09
C PRO A 104 17.95 2.81 -17.37
N ALA A 105 18.44 3.00 -16.15
CA ALA A 105 18.96 1.92 -15.31
C ALA A 105 17.88 1.00 -14.75
N ILE A 106 16.64 1.49 -14.61
CA ILE A 106 15.50 0.77 -14.08
C ILE A 106 14.42 0.57 -15.14
N GLY A 107 13.96 1.67 -15.76
CA GLY A 107 12.87 1.67 -16.72
C GLY A 107 13.09 2.68 -17.84
N ASP A 108 12.07 3.47 -18.14
CA ASP A 108 12.09 4.59 -19.07
C ASP A 108 11.00 5.60 -18.71
N LEU A 109 10.92 6.72 -19.43
CA LEU A 109 9.93 7.79 -19.21
C LEU A 109 8.46 7.34 -19.28
N HIS A 110 8.19 6.16 -19.80
CA HIS A 110 6.84 5.60 -19.94
C HIS A 110 6.61 4.39 -19.05
N TYR A 111 7.63 3.93 -18.32
CA TYR A 111 7.57 2.70 -17.55
C TYR A 111 6.39 2.68 -16.57
N LEU A 112 6.15 3.78 -15.87
CA LEU A 112 5.08 3.89 -14.87
C LEU A 112 3.68 4.11 -15.47
N LYS A 113 3.56 4.34 -16.78
CA LYS A 113 2.26 4.62 -17.40
C LYS A 113 1.29 3.46 -17.23
N GLY A 114 0.14 3.74 -16.61
CA GLY A 114 -0.90 2.75 -16.31
C GLY A 114 -0.60 1.82 -15.12
N LYS A 115 0.55 1.98 -14.46
CA LYS A 115 0.98 1.14 -13.32
C LYS A 115 0.84 1.84 -11.98
N LEU A 116 0.76 3.17 -11.97
CA LEU A 116 0.65 3.97 -10.75
C LEU A 116 -0.73 3.81 -10.09
N PRO A 117 -0.84 4.11 -8.79
CA PRO A 117 -2.14 4.30 -8.15
C PRO A 117 -2.82 5.52 -8.79
N ILE A 118 -4.15 5.54 -8.79
CA ILE A 118 -4.92 6.70 -9.26
C ILE A 118 -4.99 7.82 -8.23
N ARG A 119 -4.70 7.47 -6.96
CA ARG A 119 -4.85 8.39 -5.83
C ARG A 119 -3.80 8.13 -4.76
N ILE A 120 -3.26 9.22 -4.21
CA ILE A 120 -2.48 9.21 -2.98
C ILE A 120 -3.31 9.90 -1.90
N LYS A 121 -3.58 9.18 -0.78
CA LYS A 121 -4.17 9.72 0.44
C LYS A 121 -3.10 9.92 1.49
N MET A 122 -3.08 11.10 2.13
CA MET A 122 -2.04 11.47 3.09
C MET A 122 -2.63 11.66 4.48
N TYR A 123 -2.01 11.03 5.47
CA TYR A 123 -2.45 11.01 6.86
C TYR A 123 -1.34 11.49 7.79
N GLY A 124 -1.70 12.32 8.77
CA GLY A 124 -0.73 12.97 9.66
C GLY A 124 -0.01 12.01 10.59
N GLY A 125 -0.67 10.96 11.04
CA GLY A 125 -0.14 9.99 12.02
C GLY A 125 0.03 8.57 11.50
N PRO A 126 0.43 7.64 12.38
CA PRO A 126 0.59 6.23 12.06
C PRO A 126 -0.76 5.52 11.83
N ASN A 127 -0.74 4.44 11.07
CA ASN A 127 -1.84 3.50 10.95
C ASN A 127 -1.61 2.34 11.92
N LEU A 128 -2.35 2.31 13.02
CA LEU A 128 -2.24 1.25 14.02
C LEU A 128 -3.41 0.28 13.89
N ASP A 129 -3.12 -1.00 13.88
CA ASP A 129 -4.14 -2.05 13.96
C ASP A 129 -4.66 -2.23 15.40
N PRO A 130 -5.68 -3.08 15.64
CA PRO A 130 -6.21 -3.33 16.98
C PRO A 130 -5.20 -3.92 17.98
N ASN A 131 -4.09 -4.51 17.51
CA ASN A 131 -3.02 -5.05 18.35
C ASN A 131 -1.90 -4.02 18.60
N GLY A 132 -2.07 -2.78 18.10
CA GLY A 132 -1.07 -1.72 18.21
C GLY A 132 0.11 -1.86 17.25
N VAL A 133 -0.01 -2.73 16.26
CA VAL A 133 1.01 -2.90 15.21
C VAL A 133 0.82 -1.81 14.15
N GLU A 134 1.89 -1.09 13.84
CA GLU A 134 1.90 -0.07 12.80
C GLU A 134 1.95 -0.73 11.41
N LEU A 135 0.98 -0.37 10.56
CA LEU A 135 0.86 -0.90 9.20
C LEU A 135 1.29 0.15 8.17
N LEU A 136 2.03 -0.29 7.15
CA LEU A 136 2.54 0.57 6.07
C LEU A 136 1.47 0.96 5.04
N TYR A 137 0.29 0.35 5.08
CA TYR A 137 -0.78 0.51 4.10
C TYR A 137 -2.15 0.37 4.77
N ASN A 138 -3.22 0.72 4.05
CA ASN A 138 -4.57 0.44 4.51
C ASN A 138 -4.97 -1.00 4.14
N PRO A 139 -5.11 -1.94 5.09
CA PRO A 139 -5.47 -3.33 4.79
C PRO A 139 -6.88 -3.49 4.21
N LEU A 140 -7.74 -2.48 4.41
CA LEU A 140 -9.10 -2.44 3.84
C LEU A 140 -9.16 -1.63 2.54
N GLY A 141 -8.05 -1.03 2.13
CA GLY A 141 -7.92 -0.26 0.90
C GLY A 141 -7.78 -1.12 -0.34
N THR A 142 -7.80 -0.46 -1.48
CA THR A 142 -7.55 -1.10 -2.77
C THR A 142 -6.17 -0.71 -3.29
N PRO A 143 -5.49 -1.54 -4.10
CA PRO A 143 -4.18 -1.20 -4.68
C PRO A 143 -4.18 0.01 -5.63
N VAL A 144 -5.35 0.53 -6.00
CA VAL A 144 -5.46 1.76 -6.80
C VAL A 144 -5.33 3.03 -5.95
N GLU A 145 -5.39 2.92 -4.63
CA GLU A 145 -5.15 4.01 -3.68
C GLU A 145 -3.88 3.73 -2.88
N MET A 146 -2.96 4.69 -2.85
CA MET A 146 -1.78 4.65 -2.00
C MET A 146 -2.02 5.51 -0.78
N CYS A 147 -1.85 4.96 0.42
CA CYS A 147 -2.00 5.66 1.69
C CYS A 147 -0.62 5.98 2.27
N ILE A 148 -0.30 7.23 2.47
CA ILE A 148 0.94 7.68 3.11
C ILE A 148 0.61 8.14 4.53
N TYR A 149 1.17 7.45 5.50
CA TYR A 149 1.02 7.73 6.93
C TYR A 149 2.22 8.49 7.49
N ASN A 150 2.12 9.00 8.72
CA ASN A 150 3.20 9.70 9.43
C ASN A 150 3.66 11.01 8.77
N VAL A 151 2.82 11.65 7.94
CA VAL A 151 3.17 12.88 7.22
C VAL A 151 3.65 13.98 8.17
N ASN A 152 2.98 14.18 9.33
CA ASN A 152 3.29 15.27 10.25
C ASN A 152 4.63 15.11 10.97
N SER A 153 5.11 13.86 11.09
CA SER A 153 6.41 13.57 11.68
C SER A 153 7.54 13.42 10.66
N PHE A 154 7.23 13.58 9.36
CA PHE A 154 8.21 13.41 8.31
C PHE A 154 9.28 14.52 8.35
N ASP A 155 10.52 14.09 8.15
CA ASP A 155 11.70 14.91 8.02
C ASP A 155 12.58 14.32 6.91
N PRO A 156 12.84 15.03 5.82
CA PRO A 156 13.64 14.52 4.71
C PRO A 156 15.14 14.38 5.03
N SER A 157 15.63 14.98 6.11
CA SER A 157 17.01 14.85 6.60
C SER A 157 17.18 13.63 7.54
N ASP A 158 16.07 13.06 8.05
CA ASP A 158 16.10 11.86 8.91
C ASP A 158 16.06 10.57 8.07
N PRO A 159 17.15 9.78 8.00
CA PRO A 159 17.21 8.54 7.23
C PRO A 159 16.13 7.52 7.62
N GLU A 160 15.75 7.45 8.89
CA GLU A 160 14.71 6.54 9.38
C GLU A 160 13.31 6.93 8.85
N LYS A 161 13.02 8.23 8.77
CA LYS A 161 11.75 8.73 8.21
C LYS A 161 11.68 8.54 6.71
N VAL A 162 12.78 8.77 5.99
CA VAL A 162 12.89 8.51 4.55
C VAL A 162 12.73 7.00 4.30
N PHE A 163 13.38 6.14 5.09
CA PHE A 163 13.23 4.70 4.98
C PHE A 163 11.79 4.26 5.18
N LEU A 164 11.11 4.71 6.25
CA LEU A 164 9.72 4.38 6.53
C LEU A 164 8.79 4.77 5.36
N LEU A 165 8.92 6.01 4.87
CA LEU A 165 8.16 6.51 3.74
C LEU A 165 8.36 5.62 2.50
N MET A 166 9.61 5.34 2.15
CA MET A 166 9.92 4.57 0.94
C MET A 166 9.52 3.09 1.07
N ARG A 167 9.62 2.51 2.27
CA ARG A 167 9.09 1.17 2.53
C ARG A 167 7.58 1.10 2.26
N SER A 168 6.83 2.09 2.74
CA SER A 168 5.39 2.20 2.51
C SER A 168 5.08 2.35 1.00
N VAL A 169 5.76 3.25 0.32
CA VAL A 169 5.55 3.52 -1.11
C VAL A 169 5.86 2.29 -1.97
N PHE A 170 7.02 1.65 -1.78
CA PHE A 170 7.39 0.47 -2.56
C PHE A 170 6.53 -0.76 -2.25
N HIS A 171 6.11 -0.95 -1.00
CA HIS A 171 5.19 -2.03 -0.65
C HIS A 171 3.85 -1.87 -1.38
N GLN A 172 3.25 -0.68 -1.32
CA GLN A 172 1.97 -0.42 -1.96
C GLN A 172 2.06 -0.44 -3.50
N PHE A 173 3.17 0.05 -4.06
CA PHE A 173 3.43 -0.10 -5.49
C PHE A 173 3.58 -1.57 -5.89
N ALA A 174 4.28 -2.38 -5.09
CA ALA A 174 4.37 -3.82 -5.31
C ALA A 174 2.98 -4.49 -5.29
N LYS A 175 2.12 -4.17 -4.31
CA LYS A 175 0.72 -4.64 -4.25
C LYS A 175 -0.05 -4.25 -5.53
N ARG A 176 0.11 -3.01 -6.00
CA ARG A 176 -0.49 -2.56 -7.27
C ARG A 176 0.00 -3.35 -8.47
N MET A 177 1.28 -3.62 -8.54
CA MET A 177 1.88 -4.40 -9.64
C MET A 177 1.46 -5.87 -9.59
N LEU A 178 1.29 -6.47 -8.41
CA LEU A 178 0.76 -7.83 -8.24
C LEU A 178 -0.70 -7.95 -8.69
N GLU A 179 -1.49 -6.88 -8.57
CA GLU A 179 -2.86 -6.82 -9.11
C GLU A 179 -2.85 -6.74 -10.65
N LEU A 180 -1.99 -5.89 -11.21
CA LEU A 180 -1.89 -5.71 -12.67
C LEU A 180 -1.28 -6.92 -13.38
N TYR A 181 -0.34 -7.59 -12.74
CA TYR A 181 0.41 -8.73 -13.24
C TYR A 181 0.32 -9.87 -12.23
N PRO A 182 -0.78 -10.61 -12.18
CA PRO A 182 -0.96 -11.68 -11.21
C PRO A 182 0.15 -12.73 -11.30
N TYR A 183 0.60 -13.21 -10.14
CA TYR A 183 1.56 -14.31 -10.03
C TYR A 183 0.84 -15.62 -9.71
N ASP A 184 1.53 -16.75 -9.89
CA ASP A 184 1.02 -18.07 -9.47
C ASP A 184 1.02 -18.14 -7.93
N ARG A 185 -0.08 -17.67 -7.34
CA ARG A 185 -0.28 -17.59 -5.89
C ARG A 185 -0.20 -18.97 -5.22
N ASP A 186 -0.77 -19.98 -5.85
CA ASP A 186 -0.79 -21.32 -5.29
C ASP A 186 0.60 -21.97 -5.29
N LYS A 187 1.40 -21.69 -6.33
CA LYS A 187 2.78 -22.12 -6.38
C LYS A 187 3.61 -21.43 -5.30
N PHE A 188 3.47 -20.11 -5.14
CA PHE A 188 4.16 -19.35 -4.11
C PHE A 188 3.73 -19.79 -2.71
N TYR A 189 2.42 -19.96 -2.47
CA TYR A 189 1.88 -20.44 -1.20
C TYR A 189 2.45 -21.80 -0.79
N ARG A 190 2.67 -22.72 -1.72
CA ARG A 190 3.23 -24.05 -1.42
C ARG A 190 4.64 -24.00 -0.85
N ILE A 191 5.39 -22.92 -1.04
CA ILE A 191 6.76 -22.80 -0.51
C ILE A 191 6.71 -22.72 1.02
N SER A 192 5.90 -21.79 1.58
CA SER A 192 5.89 -21.54 3.02
C SER A 192 4.51 -21.24 3.61
N GLY A 193 3.43 -21.67 2.96
CA GLY A 193 2.05 -21.34 3.35
C GLY A 193 1.66 -21.76 4.77
N HIS A 194 2.31 -22.78 5.31
CA HIS A 194 2.12 -23.24 6.69
C HIS A 194 2.64 -22.26 7.75
N ARG A 195 3.38 -21.21 7.34
CA ARG A 195 3.97 -20.20 8.23
C ARG A 195 3.15 -18.93 8.36
N TYR A 196 2.17 -18.72 7.47
CA TYR A 196 1.36 -17.50 7.51
C TYR A 196 0.47 -17.44 8.75
N LEU A 197 0.41 -16.28 9.32
CA LEU A 197 -0.33 -15.95 10.53
C LEU A 197 -1.75 -15.49 10.17
N SER A 198 -2.70 -15.73 11.07
CA SER A 198 -4.08 -15.27 10.90
C SER A 198 -4.32 -13.83 11.39
N SER A 199 -3.35 -13.26 12.10
CA SER A 199 -3.42 -11.90 12.66
C SER A 199 -2.03 -11.36 12.97
N THR A 200 -1.94 -10.10 13.31
CA THR A 200 -0.71 -9.42 13.74
C THR A 200 -0.34 -9.71 15.22
N GLU A 201 -1.24 -10.30 16.00
CA GLU A 201 -1.02 -10.57 17.43
C GLU A 201 0.31 -11.30 17.72
N PRO A 202 0.71 -12.37 16.98
CA PRO A 202 1.97 -13.07 17.24
C PRO A 202 3.24 -12.24 17.00
N ILE A 203 3.16 -11.20 16.15
CA ILE A 203 4.29 -10.31 15.82
C ILE A 203 4.30 -9.03 16.64
N ALA A 204 3.22 -8.69 17.33
CA ALA A 204 3.10 -7.45 18.10
C ALA A 204 4.17 -7.34 19.20
N ILE A 205 4.40 -8.41 19.97
CA ILE A 205 5.42 -8.43 21.03
C ILE A 205 6.82 -8.34 20.43
N PRO A 206 7.25 -9.18 19.48
CA PRO A 206 8.57 -9.02 18.84
C PRO A 206 8.80 -7.61 18.30
N LEU A 207 7.83 -7.04 17.57
CA LEU A 207 7.94 -5.68 17.02
C LEU A 207 8.06 -4.59 18.10
N SER A 208 7.48 -4.78 19.29
CA SER A 208 7.54 -3.82 20.37
C SER A 208 8.95 -3.63 20.95
N TYR A 209 9.85 -4.57 20.74
CA TYR A 209 11.26 -4.49 21.17
C TYR A 209 12.16 -3.79 20.15
N GLN A 210 11.68 -3.57 18.92
CA GLN A 210 12.45 -2.92 17.87
C GLN A 210 12.40 -1.40 18.00
N GLN A 211 13.57 -0.77 18.01
CA GLN A 211 13.72 0.64 18.38
C GLN A 211 13.64 1.57 17.17
N SER A 212 14.12 1.12 16.00
CA SER A 212 14.14 1.92 14.78
C SER A 212 13.12 1.44 13.75
N TYR A 213 12.81 2.28 12.77
CA TYR A 213 11.97 1.87 11.65
C TYR A 213 12.66 0.84 10.76
N LYS A 214 14.00 0.93 10.64
CA LYS A 214 14.77 -0.05 9.87
C LYS A 214 14.71 -1.45 10.50
N GLU A 215 14.76 -1.55 11.83
CA GLU A 215 14.54 -2.83 12.53
C GLU A 215 13.11 -3.33 12.33
N ARG A 216 12.11 -2.46 12.50
CA ARG A 216 10.69 -2.82 12.49
C ARG A 216 10.18 -3.23 11.10
N PHE A 217 10.60 -2.51 10.07
CA PHE A 217 10.11 -2.69 8.70
C PHE A 217 11.15 -3.24 7.74
N GLY A 218 12.37 -3.46 8.17
CA GLY A 218 13.47 -4.02 7.37
C GLY A 218 13.53 -5.53 7.38
N LEU A 219 14.67 -6.05 6.93
CA LEU A 219 14.99 -7.47 7.02
C LEU A 219 15.08 -7.89 8.49
N ASP A 220 14.52 -9.06 8.80
CA ASP A 220 14.38 -9.51 10.17
C ASP A 220 14.73 -11.00 10.31
N THR A 221 15.65 -11.33 11.24
CA THR A 221 16.13 -12.71 11.42
C THR A 221 15.08 -13.62 12.05
N TYR A 222 14.15 -13.10 12.86
CA TYR A 222 13.02 -13.88 13.37
C TYR A 222 12.08 -14.29 12.24
N ALA A 223 11.79 -13.36 11.31
CA ALA A 223 11.04 -13.65 10.12
C ALA A 223 11.82 -14.59 9.17
N GLY A 224 13.12 -14.37 9.01
CA GLY A 224 14.03 -15.22 8.23
C GLY A 224 13.98 -16.67 8.64
N ARG A 225 14.03 -16.96 9.94
CA ARG A 225 13.86 -18.30 10.52
C ARG A 225 12.49 -18.92 10.29
N ARG A 226 11.57 -18.16 9.68
CA ARG A 226 10.24 -18.56 9.22
C ARG A 226 10.08 -18.45 7.71
N GLY A 227 11.18 -18.38 6.98
CA GLY A 227 11.20 -18.33 5.53
C GLY A 227 10.64 -17.04 4.93
N CYS A 228 10.70 -15.90 5.65
CA CYS A 228 10.21 -14.61 5.24
C CYS A 228 11.27 -13.51 5.44
N TYR A 229 11.23 -12.44 4.64
CA TYR A 229 12.21 -11.34 4.74
C TYR A 229 11.93 -10.42 5.93
N THR A 230 10.67 -10.18 6.22
CA THR A 230 10.21 -9.22 7.22
C THR A 230 9.11 -9.82 8.07
N MET A 231 8.83 -9.24 9.24
CA MET A 231 7.73 -9.66 10.11
C MET A 231 6.37 -9.58 9.40
N TYR A 232 6.17 -8.56 8.58
CA TYR A 232 4.91 -8.33 7.87
C TYR A 232 4.67 -9.33 6.73
N ALA A 233 5.73 -9.92 6.19
CA ALA A 233 5.66 -11.01 5.22
C ALA A 233 4.94 -12.26 5.75
N LEU A 234 4.88 -12.42 7.07
CA LEU A 234 4.19 -13.53 7.73
C LEU A 234 2.65 -13.43 7.68
N LEU A 235 2.07 -12.33 7.21
CA LEU A 235 0.63 -12.10 7.28
C LEU A 235 -0.14 -12.74 6.11
N SER A 236 0.41 -12.73 4.91
CA SER A 236 -0.23 -13.33 3.73
C SER A 236 0.77 -13.54 2.58
N PRO A 237 0.45 -14.39 1.60
CA PRO A 237 1.29 -14.53 0.38
C PRO A 237 1.43 -13.22 -0.40
N GLU A 238 0.40 -12.40 -0.40
CA GLU A 238 0.37 -11.11 -1.07
C GLU A 238 1.26 -10.08 -0.37
N ASP A 239 1.25 -10.10 0.98
CA ASP A 239 2.14 -9.27 1.77
C ASP A 239 3.59 -9.77 1.66
N ASP A 240 3.81 -11.07 1.70
CA ASP A 240 5.14 -11.68 1.55
C ASP A 240 5.80 -11.27 0.22
N MET A 241 5.10 -11.40 -0.91
CA MET A 241 5.59 -10.93 -2.21
C MET A 241 5.90 -9.43 -2.22
N ALA A 242 5.00 -8.60 -1.68
CA ALA A 242 5.19 -7.15 -1.63
C ALA A 242 6.33 -6.74 -0.68
N GLU A 243 6.45 -7.42 0.45
CA GLU A 243 7.52 -7.24 1.43
C GLU A 243 8.88 -7.62 0.84
N MET A 244 8.98 -8.77 0.16
CA MET A 244 10.22 -9.16 -0.53
C MET A 244 10.67 -8.12 -1.55
N ILE A 245 9.74 -7.60 -2.38
CA ILE A 245 10.05 -6.58 -3.39
C ILE A 245 10.54 -5.30 -2.71
N SER A 246 9.75 -4.77 -1.78
CA SER A 246 10.03 -3.48 -1.18
C SER A 246 11.24 -3.51 -0.23
N ALA A 247 11.46 -4.62 0.47
CA ALA A 247 12.65 -4.81 1.29
C ALA A 247 13.91 -4.92 0.41
N THR A 248 13.88 -5.68 -0.68
CA THR A 248 15.03 -5.79 -1.61
C THR A 248 15.41 -4.42 -2.18
N LEU A 249 14.45 -3.57 -2.55
CA LEU A 249 14.74 -2.24 -3.10
C LEU A 249 15.41 -1.28 -2.10
N LEU A 250 15.32 -1.57 -0.80
CA LEU A 250 15.84 -0.71 0.29
C LEU A 250 16.86 -1.40 1.21
N SER A 251 17.32 -2.59 0.84
CA SER A 251 18.37 -3.31 1.53
C SER A 251 19.56 -3.53 0.60
N THR A 252 20.77 -3.49 1.14
CA THR A 252 21.96 -3.82 0.37
C THR A 252 22.05 -5.32 0.09
N PRO A 253 22.73 -5.76 -0.98
CA PRO A 253 22.99 -7.18 -1.23
C PRO A 253 23.61 -7.89 -0.01
N GLN A 254 24.48 -7.21 0.73
CA GLN A 254 25.13 -7.73 1.93
C GLN A 254 24.16 -7.95 3.09
N GLU A 255 23.17 -7.05 3.26
CA GLU A 255 22.13 -7.23 4.27
C GLU A 255 21.22 -8.43 3.94
N ILE A 256 20.91 -8.64 2.66
CA ILE A 256 20.13 -9.80 2.21
C ILE A 256 20.95 -11.10 2.40
N GLU A 257 22.24 -11.11 2.01
CA GLU A 257 23.12 -12.24 2.22
C GLU A 257 23.24 -12.58 3.71
N TYR A 258 23.44 -11.59 4.58
CA TYR A 258 23.46 -11.76 6.02
C TYR A 258 22.18 -12.41 6.57
N LEU A 259 20.99 -11.98 6.10
CA LEU A 259 19.73 -12.63 6.48
C LEU A 259 19.73 -14.12 6.12
N PHE A 260 20.20 -14.48 4.93
CA PHE A 260 20.27 -15.88 4.49
C PHE A 260 21.27 -16.70 5.30
N GLU A 261 22.43 -16.13 5.64
CA GLU A 261 23.43 -16.78 6.49
C GLU A 261 22.87 -17.03 7.87
N GLU A 262 22.35 -16.00 8.55
CA GLU A 262 21.77 -16.10 9.89
C GLU A 262 20.61 -17.10 9.97
N THR A 263 19.78 -17.17 8.92
CA THR A 263 18.66 -18.10 8.83
C THR A 263 19.13 -19.56 8.78
N SER A 264 20.29 -19.81 8.20
CA SER A 264 20.86 -21.16 8.07
C SER A 264 21.46 -21.70 9.37
N ILE A 265 21.70 -20.81 10.36
CA ILE A 265 22.32 -21.17 11.65
C ILE A 265 21.22 -21.66 12.60
N PRO A 266 21.20 -22.93 13.01
CA PRO A 266 20.21 -23.43 13.95
C PRO A 266 20.45 -22.91 15.37
N ASP A 267 19.38 -22.79 16.12
CA ASP A 267 19.48 -22.57 17.56
C ASP A 267 20.13 -23.80 18.22
N GLY A 268 20.99 -23.56 19.21
CA GLY A 268 21.60 -24.63 19.99
C GLY A 268 20.69 -25.10 21.10
N ASP A 269 20.72 -26.41 21.41
CA ASP A 269 20.08 -26.98 22.60
C ASP A 269 20.94 -28.10 23.20
N PRO A 270 21.03 -28.23 24.54
CA PRO A 270 21.75 -29.33 25.17
C PRO A 270 21.14 -30.71 24.87
N ASN A 271 19.83 -30.80 24.56
CA ASN A 271 19.20 -32.03 24.17
C ASN A 271 19.42 -32.27 22.65
N PRO A 272 20.10 -33.42 22.29
CA PRO A 272 20.43 -33.69 20.90
C PRO A 272 19.20 -33.79 19.98
N GLU A 273 18.06 -34.31 20.46
CA GLU A 273 16.84 -34.42 19.66
C GLU A 273 16.23 -33.04 19.34
N VAL A 274 16.31 -32.12 20.31
CA VAL A 274 15.86 -30.73 20.14
C VAL A 274 16.79 -29.98 19.19
N ALA A 275 18.12 -30.12 19.37
CA ALA A 275 19.11 -29.53 18.47
C ALA A 275 18.95 -30.00 17.03
N GLU A 276 18.69 -31.32 16.82
CA GLU A 276 18.43 -31.84 15.49
C GLU A 276 17.13 -31.31 14.87
N ARG A 277 16.08 -31.09 15.68
CA ARG A 277 14.86 -30.46 15.22
C ARG A 277 15.12 -29.01 14.77
N TYR A 278 15.86 -28.22 15.55
CA TYR A 278 16.22 -26.84 15.21
C TYR A 278 17.05 -26.80 13.92
N ALA A 279 17.98 -27.74 13.73
CA ALA A 279 18.75 -27.82 12.48
C ALA A 279 17.86 -28.11 11.25
N ARG A 280 16.87 -28.98 11.38
CA ARG A 280 15.91 -29.23 10.29
C ARG A 280 15.03 -28.00 10.03
N GLU A 281 14.57 -27.31 11.06
CA GLU A 281 13.75 -26.09 10.92
C GLU A 281 14.54 -24.96 10.25
N ALA A 282 15.79 -24.75 10.62
CA ALA A 282 16.69 -23.76 10.00
C ALA A 282 16.94 -24.09 8.52
N ALA A 283 17.27 -25.34 8.22
CA ALA A 283 17.47 -25.78 6.82
C ALA A 283 16.21 -25.61 5.97
N LEU A 284 15.03 -25.91 6.52
CA LEU A 284 13.75 -25.70 5.83
C LEU A 284 13.50 -24.22 5.55
N ALA A 285 13.64 -23.36 6.55
CA ALA A 285 13.42 -21.91 6.41
C ALA A 285 14.40 -21.28 5.39
N HIS A 286 15.66 -21.68 5.41
CA HIS A 286 16.67 -21.25 4.45
C HIS A 286 16.30 -21.65 3.01
N ASN A 287 15.86 -22.91 2.80
CA ASN A 287 15.41 -23.38 1.49
C ASN A 287 14.16 -22.62 1.01
N GLU A 288 13.21 -22.34 1.91
CA GLU A 288 12.02 -21.53 1.59
C GLU A 288 12.40 -20.12 1.13
N LEU A 289 13.39 -19.47 1.78
CA LEU A 289 13.91 -18.17 1.34
C LEU A 289 14.54 -18.24 -0.05
N LEU A 290 15.37 -19.27 -0.33
CA LEU A 290 16.00 -19.46 -1.64
C LEU A 290 14.94 -19.67 -2.74
N GLU A 291 13.94 -20.51 -2.50
CA GLU A 291 12.87 -20.77 -3.46
C GLU A 291 12.02 -19.53 -3.74
N LYS A 292 11.69 -18.74 -2.69
CA LYS A 292 10.97 -17.47 -2.83
C LYS A 292 11.81 -16.45 -3.61
N GLN A 293 13.10 -16.32 -3.32
CA GLN A 293 13.99 -15.40 -4.04
C GLN A 293 14.07 -15.76 -5.53
N ALA A 294 14.18 -17.05 -5.85
CA ALA A 294 14.18 -17.52 -7.24
C ALA A 294 12.82 -17.24 -7.92
N PHE A 295 11.71 -17.48 -7.21
CA PHE A 295 10.37 -17.16 -7.70
C PHE A 295 10.21 -15.67 -7.99
N LEU A 296 10.59 -14.82 -7.03
CA LEU A 296 10.52 -13.36 -7.16
C LEU A 296 11.35 -12.86 -8.34
N SER A 297 12.62 -13.28 -8.44
CA SER A 297 13.52 -12.87 -9.52
C SER A 297 12.95 -13.20 -10.90
N GLN A 298 12.38 -14.40 -11.05
CA GLN A 298 11.71 -14.80 -12.29
C GLN A 298 10.45 -13.97 -12.56
N TYR A 299 9.63 -13.74 -11.54
CA TYR A 299 8.41 -12.95 -11.66
C TYR A 299 8.71 -11.50 -12.10
N ILE A 300 9.63 -10.82 -11.42
CA ILE A 300 10.01 -9.44 -11.74
C ILE A 300 10.56 -9.34 -13.16
N LYS A 301 11.44 -10.26 -13.55
CA LYS A 301 12.01 -10.27 -14.90
C LYS A 301 10.95 -10.43 -15.99
N VAL A 302 9.99 -11.33 -15.79
CA VAL A 302 8.98 -11.66 -16.81
C VAL A 302 7.87 -10.62 -16.87
N HIS A 303 7.37 -10.18 -15.71
CA HIS A 303 6.15 -9.37 -15.65
C HIS A 303 6.42 -7.88 -15.50
N TRP A 304 7.48 -7.49 -14.80
CA TRP A 304 7.85 -6.08 -14.68
C TRP A 304 8.83 -5.65 -15.77
N GLY A 305 9.56 -6.58 -16.38
CA GLY A 305 10.57 -6.27 -17.37
C GLY A 305 11.80 -5.57 -16.78
N LEU A 306 12.02 -5.71 -15.46
CA LEU A 306 13.12 -5.08 -14.73
C LEU A 306 14.20 -6.10 -14.37
N ASP A 307 15.40 -5.56 -14.21
CA ASP A 307 16.50 -6.19 -13.49
C ASP A 307 16.44 -5.70 -12.03
N LEU A 308 15.99 -6.56 -11.10
CA LEU A 308 15.78 -6.20 -9.71
C LEU A 308 17.05 -5.71 -9.03
N THR A 309 18.20 -6.33 -9.33
CA THR A 309 19.50 -5.94 -8.76
C THR A 309 19.94 -4.54 -9.24
N LYS A 310 19.68 -4.22 -10.52
CA LYS A 310 19.97 -2.86 -11.01
C LYS A 310 19.04 -1.83 -10.38
N ALA A 311 17.77 -2.17 -10.20
CA ALA A 311 16.80 -1.30 -9.54
C ALA A 311 17.22 -1.03 -8.09
N GLU A 312 17.56 -2.06 -7.32
CA GLU A 312 18.07 -2.00 -5.96
C GLU A 312 19.27 -1.04 -5.85
N VAL A 313 20.35 -1.29 -6.59
CA VAL A 313 21.57 -0.47 -6.55
C VAL A 313 21.27 0.99 -6.93
N THR A 314 20.39 1.20 -7.91
CA THR A 314 20.06 2.55 -8.36
C THR A 314 19.25 3.30 -7.32
N ILE A 315 18.26 2.65 -6.71
CA ILE A 315 17.40 3.24 -5.67
C ILE A 315 18.22 3.55 -4.42
N LEU A 316 19.04 2.61 -3.94
CA LEU A 316 19.88 2.82 -2.76
C LEU A 316 20.86 4.00 -2.96
N ARG A 317 21.45 4.12 -4.16
CA ARG A 317 22.30 5.27 -4.48
C ARG A 317 21.51 6.59 -4.44
N ARG A 318 20.30 6.61 -4.99
CA ARG A 318 19.46 7.82 -4.95
C ARG A 318 19.03 8.18 -3.54
N VAL A 319 18.69 7.19 -2.70
CA VAL A 319 18.38 7.41 -1.28
C VAL A 319 19.58 8.02 -0.55
N ALA A 320 20.78 7.47 -0.74
CA ALA A 320 22.00 8.02 -0.13
C ALA A 320 22.29 9.46 -0.58
N GLN A 321 22.18 9.74 -1.89
CA GLN A 321 22.36 11.07 -2.43
C GLN A 321 21.30 12.06 -1.93
N PHE A 322 20.06 11.62 -1.81
CA PHE A 322 18.98 12.45 -1.30
C PHE A 322 19.22 12.86 0.15
N ILE A 323 19.55 11.91 1.03
CA ILE A 323 19.83 12.18 2.44
C ILE A 323 21.01 13.13 2.57
N GLN A 324 22.13 12.86 1.87
CA GLN A 324 23.30 13.74 1.89
C GLN A 324 22.94 15.16 1.45
N SER A 325 22.14 15.31 0.39
CA SER A 325 21.72 16.67 -0.06
C SER A 325 20.89 17.44 0.95
N LYS A 326 20.12 16.72 1.79
CA LYS A 326 19.31 17.35 2.84
C LYS A 326 20.12 17.73 4.07
N GLU A 327 21.13 16.95 4.43
CA GLU A 327 22.10 17.28 5.47
C GLU A 327 22.94 18.52 5.13
N GLU A 328 23.23 18.76 3.83
CA GLU A 328 23.98 19.93 3.36
C GLU A 328 23.12 21.21 3.27
N GLU A 329 21.79 21.09 3.25
CA GLU A 329 20.85 22.24 3.22
C GLU A 329 20.54 22.79 4.63
N GLU A 330 20.79 22.04 5.72
CA GLU A 330 20.64 22.44 7.13
C GLU A 330 21.87 23.22 7.64
#